data_fc2fc4e5d1b7d7aa378ef95b3e4d5a22
#
_entry.id   fc2fc4e5d1b7d7aa378ef95b3e4d5a22
#
_cell.length_a   1.000
_cell.length_b   1.000
_cell.length_c   1.000
_cell.angle_alpha   90.00
_cell.angle_beta   90.00
_cell.angle_gamma   90.00
#
_symmetry.space_group_name_H-M   'P 1'
#
loop_
_entity.id
_entity.type
_entity.pdbx_description
1 polymer ?
#
loop_
_entity_poly.entity_id
_entity_poly.type
_entity_poly.pdbx_seq_one_letter_code
_entity_poly.pdbx_strand_id
1 'polypeptide(L)'
;MTFTFEWAITICVGIFLIGSAISLKTNFRIPTMLTVAILFLAGFWTIFPQDLIEISGLKTVYNICFLVVLIHVGAMFEWKNLKKDWRIAIVVITAIIAITVLVSTIGGVIFGKEIVISSIPPLTGGGIAGIIMMDAANAKGYTQAALLAMMIMTLQMFIGFTLSGIVLRKEAAVRLASGLLNADTDEKDSDIVTKKSRLIDRIPDKYKDTTFHFFACCLLGATAYFLGNYTGSVTGGIVNRSILAIIFGILANAIGIIEKNPLEKSGSYPFLMLGLNIGIMDNLKSVTPGMVLETLIPFIGVFVISSIGIWFLCPLIGKKLNFTPAFSRAIGLNCFLGYPFNHQITVESINAVTEDPQERK
;
A
#
# COMPACT_ATOMS: atom_id res chain seq x y z
N MET A 1 9.22 -19.35 -26.69
CA MET A 1 10.42 -19.21 -25.83
C MET A 1 10.10 -19.82 -24.50
N THR A 2 10.88 -20.82 -24.06
CA THR A 2 10.79 -21.33 -22.69
C THR A 2 11.55 -20.35 -21.79
N PHE A 3 10.85 -19.67 -20.93
CA PHE A 3 11.47 -18.79 -19.92
C PHE A 3 12.09 -19.66 -18.83
N THR A 4 13.41 -19.60 -18.67
CA THR A 4 14.07 -20.23 -17.52
C THR A 4 13.98 -19.31 -16.30
N PHE A 5 14.22 -19.87 -15.11
CA PHE A 5 14.20 -19.12 -13.84
C PHE A 5 15.10 -17.87 -13.91
N GLU A 6 16.32 -18.01 -14.45
CA GLU A 6 17.30 -16.93 -14.52
C GLU A 6 16.82 -15.78 -15.42
N TRP A 7 16.23 -16.11 -16.57
CA TRP A 7 15.65 -15.10 -17.45
C TRP A 7 14.42 -14.44 -16.85
N ALA A 8 13.55 -15.21 -16.21
CA ALA A 8 12.33 -14.67 -15.61
C ALA A 8 12.65 -13.68 -14.48
N ILE A 9 13.57 -14.00 -13.56
CA ILE A 9 13.99 -13.08 -12.50
C ILE A 9 14.69 -11.84 -13.07
N THR A 10 15.54 -12.01 -14.08
CA THR A 10 16.24 -10.89 -14.73
C THR A 10 15.26 -9.93 -15.39
N ILE A 11 14.24 -10.44 -16.07
CA ILE A 11 13.19 -9.62 -16.69
C ILE A 11 12.40 -8.86 -15.62
N CYS A 12 11.95 -9.55 -14.57
CA CYS A 12 11.18 -8.92 -13.50
C CYS A 12 11.98 -7.78 -12.83
N VAL A 13 13.24 -8.02 -12.47
CA VAL A 13 14.11 -7.00 -11.86
C VAL A 13 14.46 -5.89 -12.87
N GLY A 14 14.68 -6.26 -14.13
CA GLY A 14 14.94 -5.32 -15.23
C GLY A 14 13.82 -4.34 -15.46
N ILE A 15 12.55 -4.78 -15.37
CA ILE A 15 11.38 -3.91 -15.45
C ILE A 15 11.40 -2.86 -14.32
N PHE A 16 11.78 -3.26 -13.10
CA PHE A 16 11.92 -2.31 -11.98
C PHE A 16 13.06 -1.32 -12.21
N LEU A 17 14.19 -1.78 -12.77
CA LEU A 17 15.30 -0.90 -13.13
C LEU A 17 14.86 0.13 -14.17
N ILE A 18 14.13 -0.29 -15.21
CA ILE A 18 13.60 0.60 -16.25
C ILE A 18 12.62 1.61 -15.62
N GLY A 19 11.70 1.14 -14.75
CA GLY A 19 10.77 2.00 -14.04
C GLY A 19 11.46 3.06 -13.21
N SER A 20 12.47 2.67 -12.45
CA SER A 20 13.30 3.58 -11.64
C SER A 20 14.06 4.58 -12.52
N ALA A 21 14.67 4.14 -13.62
CA ALA A 21 15.37 5.01 -14.54
C ALA A 21 14.44 6.06 -15.19
N ILE A 22 13.24 5.66 -15.58
CA ILE A 22 12.23 6.60 -16.13
C ILE A 22 11.76 7.59 -15.06
N SER A 23 11.54 7.13 -13.84
CA SER A 23 11.16 7.98 -12.73
C SER A 23 12.23 9.04 -12.44
N LEU A 24 13.49 8.64 -12.32
CA LEU A 24 14.62 9.55 -12.16
C LEU A 24 14.76 10.54 -13.33
N LYS A 25 14.71 10.05 -14.57
CA LYS A 25 14.83 10.91 -15.77
C LYS A 25 13.69 11.94 -15.88
N THR A 26 12.53 11.62 -15.34
CA THR A 26 11.36 12.54 -15.34
C THR A 26 11.26 13.38 -14.07
N ASN A 27 12.30 13.41 -13.22
CA ASN A 27 12.26 14.01 -11.88
C ASN A 27 11.03 13.54 -11.09
N PHE A 28 10.82 12.23 -11.05
CA PHE A 28 9.71 11.56 -10.37
C PHE A 28 8.31 12.05 -10.80
N ARG A 29 8.18 12.69 -11.97
CA ARG A 29 6.86 13.04 -12.52
C ARG A 29 6.07 11.79 -12.89
N ILE A 30 6.76 10.76 -13.36
CA ILE A 30 6.20 9.43 -13.60
C ILE A 30 6.70 8.53 -12.47
N PRO A 31 5.85 8.09 -11.54
CA PRO A 31 6.24 7.21 -10.45
C PRO A 31 6.80 5.88 -10.96
N THR A 32 7.81 5.34 -10.27
CA THR A 32 8.42 4.06 -10.62
C THR A 32 7.39 2.95 -10.78
N MET A 33 6.48 2.81 -9.80
CA MET A 33 5.49 1.74 -9.81
C MET A 33 4.46 1.87 -10.92
N LEU A 34 4.13 3.09 -11.33
CA LEU A 34 3.23 3.32 -12.47
C LEU A 34 3.86 2.75 -13.76
N THR A 35 5.13 3.05 -14.00
CA THR A 35 5.88 2.53 -15.15
C THR A 35 6.00 1.01 -15.10
N VAL A 36 6.36 0.46 -13.94
CA VAL A 36 6.47 -0.98 -13.71
C VAL A 36 5.15 -1.68 -14.02
N ALA A 37 4.03 -1.17 -13.50
CA ALA A 37 2.71 -1.74 -13.74
C ALA A 37 2.31 -1.69 -15.22
N ILE A 38 2.60 -0.59 -15.93
CA ILE A 38 2.35 -0.49 -17.38
C ILE A 38 3.17 -1.52 -18.15
N LEU A 39 4.46 -1.68 -17.82
CA LEU A 39 5.34 -2.62 -18.50
C LEU A 39 4.94 -4.08 -18.25
N PHE A 40 4.56 -4.45 -17.03
CA PHE A 40 4.04 -5.78 -16.75
C PHE A 40 2.72 -6.03 -17.47
N LEU A 41 1.77 -5.10 -17.43
CA LEU A 41 0.48 -5.24 -18.10
C LEU A 41 0.66 -5.39 -19.61
N ALA A 42 1.45 -4.52 -20.25
CA ALA A 42 1.77 -4.61 -21.66
C ALA A 42 2.50 -5.92 -22.00
N GLY A 43 3.42 -6.35 -21.15
CA GLY A 43 4.15 -7.60 -21.31
C GLY A 43 3.23 -8.82 -21.23
N PHE A 44 2.30 -8.89 -20.27
CA PHE A 44 1.32 -9.98 -20.16
C PHE A 44 0.32 -10.00 -21.34
N TRP A 45 0.08 -8.87 -21.96
CA TRP A 45 -0.78 -8.82 -23.15
C TRP A 45 -0.05 -9.22 -24.45
N THR A 46 1.29 -9.26 -24.44
CA THR A 46 2.05 -9.44 -25.68
C THR A 46 3.02 -10.60 -25.68
N ILE A 47 4.00 -10.60 -24.76
CA ILE A 47 5.18 -11.47 -24.81
C ILE A 47 5.43 -12.30 -23.55
N PHE A 48 4.88 -11.90 -22.40
CA PHE A 48 5.14 -12.62 -21.15
C PHE A 48 4.17 -13.77 -20.96
N PRO A 49 4.66 -14.94 -20.52
CA PRO A 49 3.80 -16.01 -20.07
C PRO A 49 3.08 -15.61 -18.77
N GLN A 50 1.89 -16.17 -18.56
CA GLN A 50 1.06 -15.85 -17.39
C GLN A 50 1.71 -16.23 -16.07
N ASP A 51 2.62 -17.18 -16.09
CA ASP A 51 3.38 -17.70 -14.95
C ASP A 51 4.79 -17.09 -14.79
N LEU A 52 5.12 -16.00 -15.51
CA LEU A 52 6.43 -15.34 -15.48
C LEU A 52 6.93 -15.09 -14.04
N ILE A 53 6.05 -14.51 -13.19
CA ILE A 53 6.41 -14.16 -11.81
C ILE A 53 6.54 -15.42 -10.94
N GLU A 54 5.81 -16.48 -11.25
CA GLU A 54 5.94 -17.79 -10.61
C GLU A 54 7.28 -18.45 -11.00
N ILE A 55 7.61 -18.49 -12.31
CA ILE A 55 8.88 -19.00 -12.84
C ILE A 55 10.07 -18.26 -12.20
N SER A 56 9.97 -16.96 -11.99
CA SER A 56 11.04 -16.16 -11.36
C SER A 56 11.26 -16.48 -9.87
N GLY A 57 10.41 -17.30 -9.24
CA GLY A 57 10.44 -17.57 -7.80
C GLY A 57 10.00 -16.39 -6.91
N LEU A 58 9.82 -15.19 -7.46
CA LEU A 58 9.47 -14.00 -6.70
C LEU A 58 8.05 -14.05 -6.14
N LYS A 59 7.16 -14.86 -6.74
CA LYS A 59 5.84 -15.14 -6.16
C LYS A 59 5.96 -15.90 -4.83
N THR A 60 6.90 -16.84 -4.72
CA THR A 60 7.18 -17.55 -3.47
C THR A 60 7.74 -16.59 -2.42
N VAL A 61 8.69 -15.72 -2.81
CA VAL A 61 9.19 -14.65 -1.94
C VAL A 61 8.05 -13.77 -1.44
N TYR A 62 7.16 -13.32 -2.32
CA TYR A 62 5.97 -12.55 -1.94
C TYR A 62 5.12 -13.27 -0.90
N ASN A 63 4.78 -14.53 -1.13
CA ASN A 63 3.90 -15.29 -0.26
C ASN A 63 4.48 -15.49 1.15
N ILE A 64 5.79 -15.74 1.23
CA ILE A 64 6.50 -15.93 2.50
C ILE A 64 6.66 -14.58 3.23
N CYS A 65 7.07 -13.56 2.49
CA CYS A 65 7.53 -12.29 3.07
C CYS A 65 6.40 -11.31 3.34
N PHE A 66 5.22 -11.49 2.74
CA PHE A 66 4.10 -10.57 2.91
C PHE A 66 3.75 -10.33 4.38
N LEU A 67 3.58 -11.41 5.17
CA LEU A 67 3.28 -11.28 6.59
C LEU A 67 4.47 -10.74 7.40
N VAL A 68 5.69 -11.13 7.03
CA VAL A 68 6.93 -10.66 7.67
C VAL A 68 7.08 -9.15 7.50
N VAL A 69 6.77 -8.63 6.32
CA VAL A 69 6.76 -7.18 6.05
C VAL A 69 5.64 -6.48 6.82
N LEU A 70 4.47 -7.10 6.95
CA LEU A 70 3.39 -6.53 7.78
C LEU A 70 3.73 -6.48 9.28
N ILE A 71 4.48 -7.46 9.81
CA ILE A 71 5.04 -7.40 11.16
C ILE A 71 5.98 -6.20 11.30
N HIS A 72 6.88 -5.99 10.33
CA HIS A 72 7.79 -4.84 10.32
C HIS A 72 7.03 -3.52 10.34
N VAL A 73 6.01 -3.37 9.48
CA VAL A 73 5.15 -2.18 9.44
C VAL A 73 4.46 -1.96 10.80
N GLY A 74 3.92 -3.03 11.39
CA GLY A 74 3.36 -2.97 12.74
C GLY A 74 4.37 -2.53 13.79
N ALA A 75 5.62 -3.01 13.71
CA ALA A 75 6.69 -2.64 14.65
C ALA A 75 7.13 -1.17 14.53
N MET A 76 6.95 -0.55 13.38
CA MET A 76 7.19 0.90 13.20
C MET A 76 6.14 1.76 13.90
N PHE A 77 4.99 1.18 14.23
CA PHE A 77 3.85 1.90 14.77
C PHE A 77 4.02 2.18 16.26
N GLU A 78 3.88 3.43 16.67
CA GLU A 78 3.96 3.86 18.08
C GLU A 78 2.58 4.27 18.60
N TRP A 79 2.14 3.63 19.70
CA TRP A 79 0.88 3.98 20.35
C TRP A 79 0.77 5.45 20.78
N LYS A 80 1.91 6.09 21.08
CA LYS A 80 1.96 7.50 21.43
C LYS A 80 1.56 8.37 20.22
N ASN A 81 2.02 7.98 19.04
CA ASN A 81 1.71 8.68 17.80
C ASN A 81 0.25 8.48 17.39
N LEU A 82 -0.35 7.33 17.65
CA LEU A 82 -1.76 7.08 17.35
C LEU A 82 -2.68 8.09 18.04
N LYS A 83 -2.39 8.43 19.32
CA LYS A 83 -3.15 9.46 20.04
C LYS A 83 -2.90 10.87 19.47
N LYS A 84 -1.75 11.11 18.86
CA LYS A 84 -1.39 12.36 18.21
C LYS A 84 -2.02 12.43 16.80
N ASP A 85 -2.11 11.29 16.14
CA ASP A 85 -2.51 11.17 14.72
C ASP A 85 -4.01 10.89 14.51
N TRP A 86 -4.85 10.98 15.56
CA TRP A 86 -6.31 10.80 15.45
C TRP A 86 -6.95 11.68 14.37
N ARG A 87 -6.34 12.85 14.10
CA ARG A 87 -6.78 13.78 13.05
C ARG A 87 -6.67 13.16 11.66
N ILE A 88 -5.60 12.39 11.41
CA ILE A 88 -5.40 11.65 10.15
C ILE A 88 -6.52 10.62 9.98
N ALA A 89 -6.84 9.87 11.04
CA ALA A 89 -7.92 8.88 11.01
C ALA A 89 -9.28 9.51 10.64
N ILE A 90 -9.60 10.72 11.13
CA ILE A 90 -10.83 11.42 10.74
C ILE A 90 -10.85 11.74 9.25
N VAL A 91 -9.72 12.17 8.66
CA VAL A 91 -9.66 12.45 7.22
C VAL A 91 -9.82 11.17 6.40
N VAL A 92 -9.22 10.04 6.84
CA VAL A 92 -9.40 8.73 6.20
C VAL A 92 -10.86 8.29 6.25
N ILE A 93 -11.50 8.37 7.42
CA ILE A 93 -12.93 8.04 7.57
C ILE A 93 -13.79 8.95 6.67
N THR A 94 -13.44 10.23 6.58
CA THR A 94 -14.14 11.18 5.68
C THR A 94 -13.99 10.75 4.22
N ALA A 95 -12.83 10.30 3.79
CA ALA A 95 -12.60 9.80 2.43
C ALA A 95 -13.47 8.56 2.16
N ILE A 96 -13.50 7.59 3.07
CA ILE A 96 -14.31 6.37 2.94
C ILE A 96 -15.80 6.72 2.85
N ILE A 97 -16.30 7.60 3.71
CA ILE A 97 -17.70 8.06 3.68
C ILE A 97 -17.99 8.80 2.37
N ALA A 98 -17.08 9.69 1.94
CA ALA A 98 -17.23 10.44 0.70
C ALA A 98 -17.33 9.52 -0.52
N ILE A 99 -16.42 8.55 -0.64
CA ILE A 99 -16.46 7.53 -1.69
C ILE A 99 -17.78 6.77 -1.63
N THR A 100 -18.13 6.22 -0.47
CA THR A 100 -19.32 5.39 -0.29
C THR A 100 -20.59 6.14 -0.66
N VAL A 101 -20.78 7.35 -0.14
CA VAL A 101 -21.99 8.14 -0.37
C VAL A 101 -22.08 8.60 -1.83
N LEU A 102 -21.03 9.19 -2.39
CA LEU A 102 -21.08 9.73 -3.75
C LEU A 102 -21.17 8.63 -4.80
N VAL A 103 -20.42 7.54 -4.63
CA VAL A 103 -20.48 6.41 -5.55
C VAL A 103 -21.85 5.72 -5.46
N SER A 104 -22.42 5.53 -4.25
CA SER A 104 -23.75 4.93 -4.10
C SER A 104 -24.88 5.80 -4.67
N THR A 105 -24.79 7.12 -4.53
CA THR A 105 -25.82 8.05 -4.98
C THR A 105 -25.67 8.39 -6.47
N ILE A 106 -24.61 9.10 -6.84
CA ILE A 106 -24.39 9.56 -8.22
C ILE A 106 -24.08 8.37 -9.14
N GLY A 107 -23.15 7.51 -8.75
CA GLY A 107 -22.78 6.32 -9.51
C GLY A 107 -23.97 5.37 -9.66
N GLY A 108 -24.78 5.19 -8.58
CA GLY A 108 -25.94 4.32 -8.58
C GLY A 108 -27.03 4.73 -9.58
N VAL A 109 -27.18 6.03 -9.84
CA VAL A 109 -28.10 6.56 -10.86
C VAL A 109 -27.53 6.34 -12.28
N ILE A 110 -26.22 6.44 -12.46
CA ILE A 110 -25.57 6.40 -13.80
C ILE A 110 -25.30 4.96 -14.23
N PHE A 111 -24.76 4.12 -13.37
CA PHE A 111 -24.25 2.78 -13.70
C PHE A 111 -25.11 1.63 -13.17
N GLY A 112 -26.09 1.94 -12.34
CA GLY A 112 -26.92 0.94 -11.68
C GLY A 112 -26.35 0.49 -10.32
N LYS A 113 -27.24 0.08 -9.41
CA LYS A 113 -26.90 -0.19 -8.01
C LYS A 113 -25.94 -1.38 -7.84
N GLU A 114 -26.08 -2.41 -8.64
CA GLU A 114 -25.30 -3.65 -8.55
C GLU A 114 -23.82 -3.40 -8.88
N ILE A 115 -23.57 -2.68 -9.97
CA ILE A 115 -22.23 -2.32 -10.42
C ILE A 115 -21.55 -1.41 -9.39
N VAL A 116 -22.28 -0.45 -8.85
CA VAL A 116 -21.75 0.57 -7.95
C VAL A 116 -21.46 -0.01 -6.57
N ILE A 117 -22.35 -0.81 -6.01
CA ILE A 117 -22.12 -1.45 -4.70
C ILE A 117 -20.89 -2.34 -4.76
N SER A 118 -20.66 -3.04 -5.87
CA SER A 118 -19.48 -3.91 -6.03
C SER A 118 -18.18 -3.13 -6.16
N SER A 119 -18.21 -1.87 -6.54
CA SER A 119 -17.01 -1.03 -6.70
C SER A 119 -16.49 -0.43 -5.39
N ILE A 120 -17.35 -0.21 -4.40
CA ILE A 120 -16.99 0.48 -3.15
C ILE A 120 -15.96 -0.28 -2.29
N PRO A 121 -16.13 -1.59 -2.01
CA PRO A 121 -15.15 -2.31 -1.20
C PRO A 121 -13.73 -2.33 -1.77
N PRO A 122 -13.49 -2.63 -3.05
CA PRO A 122 -12.12 -2.58 -3.58
C PRO A 122 -11.52 -1.16 -3.56
N LEU A 123 -12.33 -0.11 -3.77
CA LEU A 123 -11.86 1.28 -3.72
C LEU A 123 -11.41 1.72 -2.33
N THR A 124 -12.03 1.20 -1.28
CA THR A 124 -11.78 1.64 0.09
C THR A 124 -10.99 0.65 0.93
N GLY A 125 -11.04 -0.64 0.59
CA GLY A 125 -10.42 -1.73 1.33
C GLY A 125 -9.36 -2.51 0.54
N GLY A 126 -9.07 -2.10 -0.69
CA GLY A 126 -8.02 -2.70 -1.52
C GLY A 126 -8.30 -4.13 -1.97
N GLY A 127 -7.22 -4.89 -2.23
CA GLY A 127 -7.32 -6.20 -2.89
C GLY A 127 -8.17 -7.25 -2.15
N ILE A 128 -8.06 -7.35 -0.82
CA ILE A 128 -8.84 -8.35 -0.05
C ILE A 128 -10.33 -8.06 -0.15
N ALA A 129 -10.72 -6.80 0.04
CA ALA A 129 -12.11 -6.39 -0.07
C ALA A 129 -12.65 -6.57 -1.50
N GLY A 130 -11.78 -6.37 -2.51
CA GLY A 130 -12.09 -6.62 -3.91
C GLY A 130 -12.38 -8.10 -4.19
N ILE A 131 -11.57 -9.01 -3.68
CA ILE A 131 -11.78 -10.46 -3.84
C ILE A 131 -13.11 -10.89 -3.19
N ILE A 132 -13.35 -10.48 -1.94
CA ILE A 132 -14.59 -10.80 -1.23
C ILE A 132 -15.82 -10.30 -2.01
N MET A 133 -15.73 -9.10 -2.57
CA MET A 133 -16.82 -8.52 -3.33
C MET A 133 -17.02 -9.18 -4.69
N MET A 134 -15.92 -9.52 -5.37
CA MET A 134 -15.97 -10.28 -6.62
C MET A 134 -16.66 -11.63 -6.43
N ASP A 135 -16.28 -12.38 -5.38
CA ASP A 135 -16.87 -13.66 -5.05
C ASP A 135 -18.36 -13.54 -4.70
N ALA A 136 -18.72 -12.52 -3.90
CA ALA A 136 -20.11 -12.25 -3.54
C ALA A 136 -20.99 -11.87 -4.74
N ALA A 137 -20.44 -11.11 -5.69
CA ALA A 137 -21.12 -10.72 -6.91
C ALA A 137 -21.32 -11.93 -7.85
N ASN A 138 -20.28 -12.76 -8.02
CA ASN A 138 -20.36 -14.01 -8.80
C ASN A 138 -21.40 -14.98 -8.22
N ALA A 139 -21.44 -15.15 -6.90
CA ALA A 139 -22.40 -16.00 -6.23
C ALA A 139 -23.86 -15.58 -6.46
N LYS A 140 -24.10 -14.31 -6.77
CA LYS A 140 -25.42 -13.75 -7.11
C LYS A 140 -25.68 -13.67 -8.62
N GLY A 141 -24.75 -14.11 -9.46
CA GLY A 141 -24.87 -14.04 -10.93
C GLY A 141 -24.62 -12.66 -11.54
N TYR A 142 -24.08 -11.70 -10.76
CA TYR A 142 -23.76 -10.34 -11.24
C TYR A 142 -22.36 -10.30 -11.87
N THR A 143 -22.18 -10.92 -13.03
CA THR A 143 -20.86 -11.10 -13.67
C THR A 143 -20.16 -9.77 -13.98
N GLN A 144 -20.89 -8.77 -14.49
CA GLN A 144 -20.27 -7.45 -14.77
C GLN A 144 -19.82 -6.73 -13.50
N ALA A 145 -20.58 -6.86 -12.41
CA ALA A 145 -20.22 -6.30 -11.12
C ALA A 145 -18.97 -6.98 -10.53
N ALA A 146 -18.87 -8.30 -10.65
CA ALA A 146 -17.69 -9.05 -10.24
C ALA A 146 -16.45 -8.66 -11.06
N LEU A 147 -16.61 -8.52 -12.38
CA LEU A 147 -15.55 -8.08 -13.28
C LEU A 147 -15.06 -6.67 -12.91
N LEU A 148 -15.96 -5.73 -12.63
CA LEU A 148 -15.60 -4.38 -12.21
C LEU A 148 -14.85 -4.38 -10.87
N ALA A 149 -15.29 -5.17 -9.89
CA ALA A 149 -14.59 -5.28 -8.60
C ALA A 149 -13.15 -5.77 -8.78
N MET A 150 -12.96 -6.79 -9.63
CA MET A 150 -11.63 -7.31 -10.00
C MET A 150 -10.77 -6.24 -10.70
N MET A 151 -11.35 -5.52 -11.66
CA MET A 151 -10.66 -4.46 -12.39
C MET A 151 -10.22 -3.34 -11.46
N ILE A 152 -11.09 -2.91 -10.55
CA ILE A 152 -10.76 -1.85 -9.59
C ILE A 152 -9.62 -2.30 -8.68
N MET A 153 -9.70 -3.46 -8.04
CA MET A 153 -8.65 -3.91 -7.12
C MET A 153 -7.29 -4.05 -7.79
N THR A 154 -7.27 -4.31 -9.11
CA THR A 154 -6.04 -4.54 -9.86
C THR A 154 -5.49 -3.24 -10.46
N LEU A 155 -6.36 -2.40 -11.03
CA LEU A 155 -5.94 -1.21 -11.79
C LEU A 155 -6.03 0.11 -11.01
N GLN A 156 -6.61 0.12 -9.81
CA GLN A 156 -6.72 1.35 -9.00
C GLN A 156 -5.37 2.04 -8.76
N MET A 157 -4.29 1.27 -8.72
CA MET A 157 -2.94 1.79 -8.53
C MET A 157 -2.54 2.80 -9.61
N PHE A 158 -2.97 2.62 -10.87
CA PHE A 158 -2.64 3.55 -11.96
C PHE A 158 -3.16 4.96 -11.68
N ILE A 159 -4.39 5.05 -11.19
CA ILE A 159 -5.02 6.32 -10.83
C ILE A 159 -4.44 6.84 -9.52
N GLY A 160 -4.28 5.96 -8.54
CA GLY A 160 -3.71 6.27 -7.24
C GLY A 160 -2.31 6.88 -7.33
N PHE A 161 -1.39 6.28 -8.07
CA PHE A 161 -0.04 6.82 -8.27
C PHE A 161 -0.05 8.18 -8.96
N THR A 162 -0.86 8.33 -10.00
CA THR A 162 -0.94 9.59 -10.75
C THR A 162 -1.44 10.73 -9.87
N LEU A 163 -2.56 10.56 -9.20
CA LEU A 163 -3.17 11.60 -8.38
C LEU A 163 -2.36 11.87 -7.11
N SER A 164 -1.92 10.84 -6.40
CA SER A 164 -1.14 11.00 -5.17
C SER A 164 0.22 11.64 -5.45
N GLY A 165 0.90 11.26 -6.53
CA GLY A 165 2.18 11.86 -6.90
C GLY A 165 2.08 13.37 -7.18
N ILE A 166 0.99 13.84 -7.83
CA ILE A 166 0.76 15.26 -8.05
C ILE A 166 0.55 16.02 -6.73
N VAL A 167 -0.29 15.46 -5.86
CA VAL A 167 -0.67 16.12 -4.62
C VAL A 167 0.46 16.11 -3.59
N LEU A 168 1.17 14.98 -3.44
CA LEU A 168 2.28 14.84 -2.51
C LEU A 168 3.46 15.75 -2.87
N ARG A 169 3.82 15.84 -4.16
CA ARG A 169 4.88 16.79 -4.59
C ARG A 169 4.51 18.22 -4.28
N LYS A 170 3.24 18.59 -4.49
CA LYS A 170 2.78 19.95 -4.14
C LYS A 170 2.87 20.20 -2.64
N GLU A 171 2.52 19.24 -1.81
CA GLU A 171 2.63 19.35 -0.36
C GLU A 171 4.10 19.42 0.08
N ALA A 172 4.96 18.55 -0.45
CA ALA A 172 6.38 18.55 -0.15
C ALA A 172 7.04 19.92 -0.50
N ALA A 173 6.72 20.47 -1.67
CA ALA A 173 7.23 21.79 -2.08
C ALA A 173 6.76 22.91 -1.15
N VAL A 174 5.50 22.88 -0.69
CA VAL A 174 4.97 23.88 0.25
C VAL A 174 5.66 23.77 1.61
N ARG A 175 5.86 22.56 2.13
CA ARG A 175 6.55 22.36 3.42
C ARG A 175 8.00 22.78 3.37
N LEU A 176 8.69 22.45 2.29
CA LEU A 176 10.07 22.88 2.07
C LEU A 176 10.17 24.42 2.06
N ALA A 177 9.33 25.09 1.27
CA ALA A 177 9.32 26.56 1.15
C ALA A 177 8.94 27.27 2.47
N SER A 178 8.13 26.63 3.33
CA SER A 178 7.71 27.21 4.61
C SER A 178 8.71 26.98 5.75
N GLY A 179 9.81 26.23 5.53
CA GLY A 179 10.78 25.86 6.56
C GLY A 179 10.22 24.94 7.66
N LEU A 180 8.99 24.41 7.49
CA LEU A 180 8.35 23.55 8.47
C LEU A 180 9.08 22.20 8.65
N LEU A 181 9.91 21.81 7.69
CA LEU A 181 10.79 20.65 7.84
C LEU A 181 11.87 20.85 8.91
N ASN A 182 12.29 22.10 9.15
CA ASN A 182 13.25 22.42 10.19
C ASN A 182 12.61 22.55 11.58
N ALA A 183 11.30 22.80 11.66
CA ALA A 183 10.60 22.96 12.94
C ALA A 183 10.24 21.62 13.59
N ASP A 184 10.01 20.56 12.81
CA ASP A 184 9.73 19.22 13.33
C ASP A 184 11.02 18.45 13.73
N THR A 185 12.19 18.90 13.31
CA THR A 185 13.49 18.33 13.72
C THR A 185 13.96 18.83 15.08
N ASP A 186 13.36 19.90 15.63
CA ASP A 186 13.62 20.39 16.98
C ASP A 186 12.80 19.68 18.08
N GLU A 187 11.83 18.83 17.74
CA GLU A 187 11.46 17.73 18.63
C GLU A 187 12.65 16.72 18.62
N LYS A 188 13.79 17.19 19.18
CA LYS A 188 14.82 16.30 19.68
C LYS A 188 14.13 15.10 20.29
N ASP A 189 14.62 13.93 19.97
CA ASP A 189 14.60 12.73 20.81
C ASP A 189 15.00 13.11 22.26
N SER A 190 14.29 13.99 22.89
CA SER A 190 14.20 14.15 24.34
C SER A 190 13.27 13.04 24.85
N ASP A 191 13.42 11.85 24.28
CA ASP A 191 13.10 10.63 24.98
C ASP A 191 14.16 10.42 26.08
N ILE A 192 14.04 11.21 27.13
CA ILE A 192 14.21 10.69 28.47
C ILE A 192 13.03 9.72 28.64
N VAL A 193 13.03 8.67 27.81
CA VAL A 193 12.29 7.46 28.04
C VAL A 193 12.93 6.89 29.31
N THR A 194 12.24 7.02 30.43
CA THR A 194 12.41 6.05 31.50
C THR A 194 12.47 4.70 30.81
N LYS A 195 13.68 4.12 30.73
CA LYS A 195 13.97 2.80 30.13
C LYS A 195 13.13 1.78 30.87
N LYS A 196 11.87 1.61 30.45
CA LYS A 196 11.13 0.41 30.83
C LYS A 196 11.93 -0.72 30.20
N SER A 197 12.56 -1.56 31.04
CA SER A 197 13.32 -2.73 30.60
C SER A 197 12.48 -3.51 29.57
N ARG A 198 12.87 -3.41 28.30
CA ARG A 198 12.24 -4.16 27.21
C ARG A 198 12.69 -5.61 27.35
N LEU A 199 11.84 -6.57 26.97
CA LEU A 199 12.22 -7.99 27.02
C LEU A 199 13.48 -8.26 26.19
N ILE A 200 13.65 -7.59 25.07
CA ILE A 200 14.82 -7.69 24.20
C ILE A 200 16.11 -7.20 24.90
N ASP A 201 16.03 -6.27 25.84
CA ASP A 201 17.20 -5.76 26.58
C ASP A 201 17.83 -6.83 27.49
N ARG A 202 17.10 -7.93 27.79
CA ARG A 202 17.62 -9.10 28.52
C ARG A 202 18.50 -9.99 27.65
N ILE A 203 18.42 -9.85 26.33
CA ILE A 203 19.24 -10.60 25.39
C ILE A 203 20.54 -9.81 25.19
N PRO A 204 21.73 -10.41 25.44
CA PRO A 204 22.99 -9.73 25.20
C PRO A 204 23.12 -9.32 23.74
N ASP A 205 23.68 -8.12 23.47
CA ASP A 205 23.76 -7.53 22.15
C ASP A 205 24.49 -8.40 21.12
N LYS A 206 25.42 -9.24 21.57
CA LYS A 206 26.14 -10.22 20.72
C LYS A 206 25.22 -11.25 20.03
N TYR A 207 23.98 -11.44 20.52
CA TYR A 207 23.00 -12.35 19.92
C TYR A 207 21.92 -11.62 19.12
N LYS A 208 21.92 -10.29 19.12
CA LYS A 208 20.98 -9.45 18.35
C LYS A 208 21.54 -9.12 16.97
N ASP A 209 21.95 -10.15 16.25
CA ASP A 209 22.47 -10.03 14.89
C ASP A 209 21.35 -9.88 13.85
N THR A 210 21.73 -9.79 12.59
CA THR A 210 20.81 -9.68 11.46
C THR A 210 19.86 -10.87 11.40
N THR A 211 20.33 -12.07 11.71
CA THR A 211 19.56 -13.32 11.69
C THR A 211 18.49 -13.31 12.79
N PHE A 212 18.84 -12.82 13.98
CA PHE A 212 17.89 -12.70 15.10
C PHE A 212 16.69 -11.81 14.73
N HIS A 213 16.93 -10.62 14.16
CA HIS A 213 15.86 -9.71 13.78
C HIS A 213 14.97 -10.28 12.70
N PHE A 214 15.55 -10.98 11.72
CA PHE A 214 14.79 -11.65 10.69
C PHE A 214 13.96 -12.80 11.23
N PHE A 215 14.56 -13.67 12.06
CA PHE A 215 13.88 -14.80 12.69
C PHE A 215 12.70 -14.36 13.54
N ALA A 216 12.85 -13.31 14.34
CA ALA A 216 11.77 -12.78 15.16
C ALA A 216 10.56 -12.33 14.32
N CYS A 217 10.80 -11.67 13.19
CA CYS A 217 9.74 -11.30 12.27
C CYS A 217 9.10 -12.53 11.61
N CYS A 218 9.87 -13.54 11.23
CA CYS A 218 9.35 -14.79 10.66
C CYS A 218 8.49 -15.57 11.66
N LEU A 219 8.93 -15.66 12.92
CA LEU A 219 8.19 -16.34 13.99
C LEU A 219 6.83 -15.69 14.24
N LEU A 220 6.80 -14.34 14.35
CA LEU A 220 5.57 -13.58 14.49
C LEU A 220 4.67 -13.69 13.24
N GLY A 221 5.26 -13.68 12.04
CA GLY A 221 4.55 -13.86 10.79
C GLY A 221 3.91 -15.23 10.68
N ALA A 222 4.62 -16.30 11.05
CA ALA A 222 4.08 -17.66 11.11
C ALA A 222 2.94 -17.77 12.13
N THR A 223 3.10 -17.17 13.31
CA THR A 223 2.04 -17.14 14.32
C THR A 223 0.79 -16.41 13.80
N ALA A 224 0.98 -15.27 13.13
CA ALA A 224 -0.10 -14.53 12.49
C ALA A 224 -0.80 -15.33 11.38
N TYR A 225 -0.05 -16.14 10.63
CA TYR A 225 -0.61 -17.01 9.62
C TYR A 225 -1.56 -18.07 10.22
N PHE A 226 -1.09 -18.81 11.21
CA PHE A 226 -1.90 -19.88 11.84
C PHE A 226 -3.14 -19.33 12.54
N LEU A 227 -2.95 -18.35 13.41
CA LEU A 227 -4.06 -17.73 14.14
C LEU A 227 -5.00 -16.97 13.21
N GLY A 228 -4.46 -16.29 12.18
CA GLY A 228 -5.27 -15.54 11.23
C GLY A 228 -6.12 -16.38 10.30
N ASN A 229 -5.69 -17.60 9.97
CA ASN A 229 -6.52 -18.55 9.25
C ASN A 229 -7.67 -19.04 10.15
N TYR A 230 -7.39 -19.35 11.41
CA TYR A 230 -8.42 -19.77 12.37
C TYR A 230 -9.42 -18.64 12.64
N THR A 231 -8.95 -17.44 12.99
CA THR A 231 -9.83 -16.29 13.26
C THR A 231 -10.60 -15.86 12.01
N GLY A 232 -9.97 -15.94 10.84
CA GLY A 232 -10.61 -15.63 9.55
C GLY A 232 -11.79 -16.56 9.26
N SER A 233 -11.66 -17.87 9.53
CA SER A 233 -12.75 -18.81 9.35
C SER A 233 -13.91 -18.57 10.33
N VAL A 234 -13.62 -18.19 11.58
CA VAL A 234 -14.65 -17.92 12.61
C VAL A 234 -15.34 -16.56 12.40
N THR A 235 -14.61 -15.55 11.92
CA THR A 235 -15.13 -14.18 11.79
C THR A 235 -15.61 -13.83 10.39
N GLY A 236 -15.72 -14.80 9.48
CA GLY A 236 -16.09 -14.53 8.09
C GLY A 236 -15.08 -13.64 7.34
N GLY A 237 -13.78 -13.74 7.67
CA GLY A 237 -12.70 -12.99 7.03
C GLY A 237 -12.41 -11.62 7.63
N ILE A 238 -13.19 -11.15 8.61
CA ILE A 238 -12.99 -9.83 9.25
C ILE A 238 -11.63 -9.76 9.93
N VAL A 239 -11.27 -10.75 10.75
CA VAL A 239 -9.97 -10.83 11.41
C VAL A 239 -9.10 -11.84 10.67
N ASN A 240 -8.46 -11.37 9.62
CA ASN A 240 -7.58 -12.19 8.77
C ASN A 240 -6.10 -12.11 9.21
N ARG A 241 -5.28 -12.96 8.59
CA ARG A 241 -3.83 -13.06 8.86
C ARG A 241 -3.07 -11.74 8.70
N SER A 242 -3.48 -10.87 7.78
CA SER A 242 -2.80 -9.58 7.53
C SER A 242 -3.04 -8.59 8.68
N ILE A 243 -4.27 -8.53 9.18
CA ILE A 243 -4.63 -7.70 10.34
C ILE A 243 -3.87 -8.19 11.58
N LEU A 244 -3.85 -9.51 11.81
CA LEU A 244 -3.12 -10.06 12.96
C LEU A 244 -1.61 -9.82 12.85
N ALA A 245 -1.02 -9.88 11.66
CA ALA A 245 0.39 -9.59 11.47
C ALA A 245 0.72 -8.14 11.91
N ILE A 246 -0.07 -7.16 11.49
CA ILE A 246 0.12 -5.77 11.92
C ILE A 246 -0.05 -5.64 13.45
N ILE A 247 -1.10 -6.22 14.02
CA ILE A 247 -1.34 -6.19 15.47
C ILE A 247 -0.17 -6.84 16.23
N PHE A 248 0.33 -7.98 15.78
CA PHE A 248 1.47 -8.64 16.42
C PHE A 248 2.75 -7.82 16.32
N GLY A 249 2.99 -7.15 15.18
CA GLY A 249 4.09 -6.20 15.05
C GLY A 249 4.00 -5.07 16.08
N ILE A 250 2.82 -4.45 16.20
CA ILE A 250 2.55 -3.38 17.18
C ILE A 250 2.78 -3.89 18.61
N LEU A 251 2.18 -5.02 18.98
CA LEU A 251 2.27 -5.58 20.33
C LEU A 251 3.68 -6.02 20.66
N ALA A 252 4.36 -6.71 19.75
CA ALA A 252 5.72 -7.20 19.95
C ALA A 252 6.72 -6.04 20.16
N ASN A 253 6.55 -4.93 19.43
CA ASN A 253 7.34 -3.73 19.68
C ASN A 253 6.96 -3.06 21.02
N ALA A 254 5.67 -2.96 21.35
CA ALA A 254 5.20 -2.33 22.59
C ALA A 254 5.66 -3.10 23.84
N ILE A 255 5.69 -4.43 23.80
CA ILE A 255 6.18 -5.31 24.87
C ILE A 255 7.72 -5.35 24.87
N GLY A 256 8.35 -5.00 23.72
CA GLY A 256 9.80 -5.01 23.55
C GLY A 256 10.36 -6.40 23.22
N ILE A 257 9.59 -7.23 22.49
CA ILE A 257 10.07 -8.51 21.93
C ILE A 257 10.89 -8.26 20.67
N ILE A 258 10.48 -7.28 19.85
CA ILE A 258 11.21 -6.84 18.67
C ILE A 258 11.53 -5.35 18.79
N GLU A 259 12.59 -4.93 18.10
CA GLU A 259 12.97 -3.54 18.01
C GLU A 259 12.19 -2.82 16.90
N LYS A 260 12.26 -1.49 16.90
CA LYS A 260 11.76 -0.66 15.79
C LYS A 260 12.59 -0.95 14.53
N ASN A 261 11.95 -0.99 13.39
CA ASN A 261 12.57 -1.26 12.08
C ASN A 261 13.35 -2.60 12.01
N PRO A 262 12.77 -3.75 12.43
CA PRO A 262 13.52 -4.99 12.53
C PRO A 262 14.05 -5.50 11.20
N LEU A 263 13.33 -5.32 10.07
CA LEU A 263 13.80 -5.76 8.76
C LEU A 263 14.92 -4.89 8.18
N GLU A 264 14.97 -3.60 8.52
CA GLU A 264 16.11 -2.75 8.18
C GLU A 264 17.38 -3.21 8.91
N LYS A 265 17.24 -3.52 10.21
CA LYS A 265 18.34 -4.06 11.03
C LYS A 265 18.83 -5.43 10.56
N SER A 266 17.94 -6.23 9.98
CA SER A 266 18.31 -7.51 9.35
C SER A 266 18.95 -7.36 7.98
N GLY A 267 18.94 -6.16 7.38
CA GLY A 267 19.41 -5.92 6.01
C GLY A 267 18.55 -6.55 4.91
N SER A 268 17.43 -7.21 5.28
CA SER A 268 16.58 -7.94 4.33
C SER A 268 15.48 -7.07 3.70
N TYR A 269 15.20 -5.91 4.27
CA TYR A 269 14.07 -5.05 3.90
C TYR A 269 14.03 -4.71 2.39
N PRO A 270 15.12 -4.27 1.73
CA PRO A 270 15.07 -3.92 0.31
C PRO A 270 14.71 -5.10 -0.60
N PHE A 271 15.27 -6.29 -0.32
CA PHE A 271 14.98 -7.49 -1.10
C PHE A 271 13.52 -7.96 -0.91
N LEU A 272 13.03 -7.95 0.33
CA LEU A 272 11.65 -8.32 0.63
C LEU A 272 10.65 -7.35 0.01
N MET A 273 10.96 -6.07 0.00
CA MET A 273 10.15 -5.04 -0.65
C MET A 273 10.11 -5.20 -2.17
N LEU A 274 11.24 -5.55 -2.80
CA LEU A 274 11.27 -5.85 -4.22
C LEU A 274 10.38 -7.08 -4.54
N GLY A 275 10.53 -8.17 -3.79
CA GLY A 275 9.70 -9.37 -3.94
C GLY A 275 8.22 -9.10 -3.71
N LEU A 276 7.90 -8.27 -2.70
CA LEU A 276 6.52 -7.85 -2.41
C LEU A 276 5.92 -7.05 -3.59
N ASN A 277 6.64 -6.07 -4.08
CA ASN A 277 6.18 -5.23 -5.19
C ASN A 277 5.97 -6.05 -6.48
N ILE A 278 6.91 -6.93 -6.83
CA ILE A 278 6.79 -7.81 -8.00
C ILE A 278 5.63 -8.79 -7.82
N GLY A 279 5.48 -9.39 -6.63
CA GLY A 279 4.39 -10.31 -6.36
C GLY A 279 3.00 -9.68 -6.45
N ILE A 280 2.86 -8.38 -6.14
CA ILE A 280 1.61 -7.65 -6.34
C ILE A 280 1.32 -7.45 -7.83
N MET A 281 2.34 -7.26 -8.67
CA MET A 281 2.18 -7.13 -10.13
C MET A 281 1.63 -8.41 -10.78
N ASP A 282 1.75 -9.57 -10.13
CA ASP A 282 1.18 -10.83 -10.60
C ASP A 282 -0.36 -10.75 -10.85
N ASN A 283 -1.04 -9.89 -10.11
CA ASN A 283 -2.48 -9.67 -10.33
C ASN A 283 -2.81 -9.10 -11.71
N LEU A 284 -1.86 -8.41 -12.36
CA LEU A 284 -2.06 -7.80 -13.68
C LEU A 284 -2.24 -8.84 -14.79
N LYS A 285 -1.72 -10.07 -14.60
CA LYS A 285 -1.88 -11.17 -15.57
C LYS A 285 -3.34 -11.54 -15.83
N SER A 286 -4.21 -11.33 -14.87
CA SER A 286 -5.63 -11.66 -14.97
C SER A 286 -6.45 -10.61 -15.74
N VAL A 287 -5.88 -9.43 -16.01
CA VAL A 287 -6.56 -8.35 -16.74
C VAL A 287 -6.37 -8.53 -18.23
N THR A 288 -7.45 -8.76 -18.97
CA THR A 288 -7.43 -8.84 -20.43
C THR A 288 -7.86 -7.53 -21.09
N PRO A 289 -7.44 -7.24 -22.34
CA PRO A 289 -7.91 -6.06 -23.08
C PRO A 289 -9.44 -6.01 -23.22
N GLY A 290 -10.10 -7.17 -23.40
CA GLY A 290 -11.56 -7.26 -23.47
C GLY A 290 -12.23 -6.79 -22.18
N MET A 291 -11.76 -7.27 -21.03
CA MET A 291 -12.25 -6.84 -19.72
C MET A 291 -12.11 -5.33 -19.52
N VAL A 292 -10.99 -4.76 -19.94
CA VAL A 292 -10.78 -3.31 -19.87
C VAL A 292 -11.83 -2.57 -20.68
N LEU A 293 -12.08 -3.00 -21.93
CA LEU A 293 -13.06 -2.35 -22.80
C LEU A 293 -14.49 -2.45 -22.27
N GLU A 294 -14.88 -3.61 -21.71
CA GLU A 294 -16.23 -3.84 -21.17
C GLU A 294 -16.51 -3.00 -19.91
N THR A 295 -15.50 -2.78 -19.08
CA THR A 295 -15.66 -2.09 -17.78
C THR A 295 -15.13 -0.67 -17.78
N LEU A 296 -14.56 -0.17 -18.87
CA LEU A 296 -13.86 1.12 -18.93
C LEU A 296 -14.72 2.30 -18.47
N ILE A 297 -15.96 2.36 -18.94
CA ILE A 297 -16.87 3.47 -18.61
C ILE A 297 -17.23 3.47 -17.13
N PRO A 298 -17.76 2.39 -16.54
CA PRO A 298 -18.04 2.38 -15.10
C PRO A 298 -16.77 2.49 -14.25
N PHE A 299 -15.63 1.92 -14.68
CA PHE A 299 -14.35 2.04 -14.01
C PHE A 299 -13.91 3.51 -13.89
N ILE A 300 -13.80 4.22 -15.01
CA ILE A 300 -13.43 5.65 -15.02
C ILE A 300 -14.46 6.47 -14.24
N GLY A 301 -15.74 6.23 -14.45
CA GLY A 301 -16.81 6.97 -13.80
C GLY A 301 -16.78 6.87 -12.28
N VAL A 302 -16.57 5.66 -11.73
CA VAL A 302 -16.47 5.44 -10.30
C VAL A 302 -15.22 6.13 -9.72
N PHE A 303 -14.09 6.11 -10.42
CA PHE A 303 -12.89 6.82 -9.98
C PHE A 303 -13.02 8.33 -10.04
N VAL A 304 -13.68 8.88 -11.06
CA VAL A 304 -13.96 10.32 -11.15
C VAL A 304 -14.85 10.76 -9.99
N ILE A 305 -15.96 10.05 -9.75
CA ILE A 305 -16.89 10.35 -8.64
C ILE A 305 -16.16 10.27 -7.30
N SER A 306 -15.38 9.21 -7.06
CA SER A 306 -14.59 9.02 -5.84
C SER A 306 -13.55 10.13 -5.65
N SER A 307 -12.84 10.48 -6.73
CA SER A 307 -11.83 11.54 -6.71
C SER A 307 -12.44 12.91 -6.41
N ILE A 308 -13.61 13.21 -6.95
CA ILE A 308 -14.36 14.44 -6.62
C ILE A 308 -14.66 14.48 -5.12
N GLY A 309 -15.16 13.38 -4.56
CA GLY A 309 -15.41 13.28 -3.13
C GLY A 309 -14.18 13.56 -2.27
N ILE A 310 -13.08 12.91 -2.58
CA ILE A 310 -11.80 13.12 -1.87
C ILE A 310 -11.31 14.57 -2.06
N TRP A 311 -11.40 15.09 -3.27
CA TRP A 311 -10.85 16.42 -3.64
C TRP A 311 -11.51 17.57 -2.90
N PHE A 312 -12.81 17.47 -2.63
CA PHE A 312 -13.57 18.51 -1.96
C PHE A 312 -13.79 18.24 -0.47
N LEU A 313 -14.16 17.03 -0.07
CA LEU A 313 -14.54 16.76 1.32
C LEU A 313 -13.34 16.58 2.25
N CYS A 314 -12.27 15.93 1.80
CA CYS A 314 -11.08 15.77 2.65
C CYS A 314 -10.42 17.11 3.04
N PRO A 315 -10.22 18.08 2.13
CA PRO A 315 -9.71 19.40 2.52
C PRO A 315 -10.65 20.20 3.41
N LEU A 316 -11.98 20.03 3.23
CA LEU A 316 -12.97 20.73 4.05
C LEU A 316 -12.85 20.34 5.53
N ILE A 317 -12.74 19.03 5.79
CA ILE A 317 -12.52 18.50 7.14
C ILE A 317 -11.07 18.74 7.59
N GLY A 318 -10.09 18.53 6.72
CA GLY A 318 -8.68 18.73 7.03
C GLY A 318 -8.35 20.14 7.46
N LYS A 319 -8.97 21.16 6.85
CA LYS A 319 -8.83 22.56 7.28
C LYS A 319 -9.26 22.78 8.74
N LYS A 320 -10.34 22.11 9.20
CA LYS A 320 -10.78 22.16 10.59
C LYS A 320 -9.82 21.46 11.55
N LEU A 321 -8.98 20.56 11.01
CA LEU A 321 -7.96 19.80 11.75
C LEU A 321 -6.56 20.41 11.62
N ASN A 322 -6.43 21.60 11.05
CA ASN A 322 -5.17 22.32 10.79
C ASN A 322 -4.24 21.59 9.79
N PHE A 323 -4.81 20.86 8.83
CA PHE A 323 -4.05 20.29 7.72
C PHE A 323 -4.15 21.17 6.47
N THR A 324 -3.10 21.14 5.65
CA THR A 324 -3.14 21.75 4.32
C THR A 324 -4.14 21.02 3.42
N PRO A 325 -4.73 21.70 2.43
CA PRO A 325 -5.60 21.04 1.47
C PRO A 325 -4.91 19.93 0.67
N ALA A 326 -3.62 20.08 0.36
CA ALA A 326 -2.86 19.07 -0.36
C ALA A 326 -2.61 17.84 0.51
N PHE A 327 -2.19 18.01 1.77
CA PHE A 327 -2.01 16.90 2.70
C PHE A 327 -3.31 16.13 2.94
N SER A 328 -4.42 16.83 3.12
CA SER A 328 -5.74 16.19 3.32
C SER A 328 -6.17 15.37 2.11
N ARG A 329 -5.91 15.84 0.88
CA ARG A 329 -6.14 15.08 -0.35
C ARG A 329 -5.22 13.86 -0.44
N ALA A 330 -3.94 14.02 -0.10
CA ALA A 330 -2.99 12.90 -0.09
C ALA A 330 -3.43 11.78 0.85
N ILE A 331 -3.89 12.13 2.06
CA ILE A 331 -4.46 11.17 3.02
C ILE A 331 -5.66 10.43 2.41
N GLY A 332 -6.60 11.15 1.79
CA GLY A 332 -7.78 10.54 1.18
C GLY A 332 -7.44 9.63 -0.01
N LEU A 333 -6.47 10.01 -0.84
CA LEU A 333 -6.03 9.22 -2.00
C LEU A 333 -5.32 7.92 -1.62
N ASN A 334 -4.87 7.76 -0.37
CA ASN A 334 -4.35 6.49 0.11
C ASN A 334 -5.35 5.34 0.03
N CYS A 335 -6.66 5.62 -0.04
CA CYS A 335 -7.68 4.61 -0.31
C CYS A 335 -7.43 3.85 -1.63
N PHE A 336 -6.83 4.51 -2.64
CA PHE A 336 -6.55 3.91 -3.95
C PHE A 336 -5.21 3.16 -4.02
N LEU A 337 -4.32 3.31 -3.06
CA LEU A 337 -2.97 2.74 -3.13
C LEU A 337 -2.75 1.63 -2.11
N GLY A 338 -2.94 1.92 -0.84
CA GLY A 338 -2.53 1.02 0.22
C GLY A 338 -1.01 0.87 0.37
N TYR A 339 -0.59 0.13 1.38
CA TYR A 339 0.81 -0.24 1.57
C TYR A 339 1.18 -1.43 0.64
N PRO A 340 2.38 -1.45 0.05
CA PRO A 340 3.55 -0.55 0.21
C PRO A 340 3.56 0.69 -0.69
N PHE A 341 2.63 0.81 -1.61
CA PHE A 341 2.65 1.80 -2.68
C PHE A 341 2.56 3.25 -2.18
N ASN A 342 1.77 3.49 -1.13
CA ASN A 342 1.67 4.83 -0.52
C ASN A 342 3.01 5.29 0.07
N HIS A 343 3.77 4.40 0.71
CA HIS A 343 5.11 4.72 1.23
C HIS A 343 6.05 5.10 0.07
N GLN A 344 6.06 4.30 -0.98
CA GLN A 344 6.96 4.49 -2.11
C GLN A 344 6.69 5.80 -2.86
N ILE A 345 5.43 6.11 -3.16
CA ILE A 345 5.09 7.38 -3.83
C ILE A 345 5.40 8.60 -2.97
N THR A 346 5.32 8.45 -1.64
CA THR A 346 5.69 9.53 -0.71
C THR A 346 7.19 9.79 -0.79
N VAL A 347 8.02 8.76 -0.71
CA VAL A 347 9.48 8.89 -0.83
C VAL A 347 9.89 9.49 -2.18
N GLU A 348 9.31 9.00 -3.29
CA GLU A 348 9.56 9.55 -4.62
C GLU A 348 9.13 11.03 -4.73
N SER A 349 8.02 11.40 -4.09
CA SER A 349 7.52 12.78 -4.12
C SER A 349 8.42 13.74 -3.34
N ILE A 350 9.01 13.30 -2.24
CA ILE A 350 10.00 14.06 -1.47
C ILE A 350 11.28 14.20 -2.29
N ASN A 351 11.80 13.10 -2.86
CA ASN A 351 13.00 13.11 -3.69
C ASN A 351 12.88 14.00 -4.94
N ALA A 352 11.65 14.23 -5.43
CA ALA A 352 11.38 15.13 -6.54
C ALA A 352 11.55 16.62 -6.18
N VAL A 353 11.54 16.97 -4.90
CA VAL A 353 11.52 18.36 -4.43
C VAL A 353 12.85 18.77 -3.83
N THR A 354 13.57 17.83 -3.19
CA THR A 354 14.87 18.13 -2.57
C THR A 354 15.89 17.00 -2.79
N GLU A 355 17.16 17.38 -2.94
CA GLU A 355 18.30 16.47 -2.97
C GLU A 355 18.99 16.37 -1.60
N ASP A 356 18.67 17.27 -0.66
CA ASP A 356 19.30 17.30 0.65
C ASP A 356 18.84 16.10 1.52
N PRO A 357 19.78 15.25 1.99
CA PRO A 357 19.45 14.13 2.86
C PRO A 357 18.81 14.52 4.21
N GLN A 358 19.05 15.75 4.69
CA GLN A 358 18.45 16.24 5.95
C GLN A 358 16.99 16.64 5.75
N GLU A 359 16.65 17.18 4.59
CA GLU A 359 15.28 17.56 4.22
C GLU A 359 14.41 16.36 3.81
N ARG A 360 15.05 15.23 3.49
CA ARG A 360 14.37 13.96 3.12
C ARG A 360 13.93 13.13 4.32
N LYS A 361 14.39 13.45 5.53
CA LYS A 361 13.99 12.76 6.77
C LYS A 361 12.70 13.33 7.31
#